data_4b911e14f0b63bf383544803044e43d5
#
_entry.id   4b911e14f0b63bf383544803044e43d5
#
_cell.length_a   1.000
_cell.length_b   1.000
_cell.length_c   1.000
_cell.angle_alpha   90.00
_cell.angle_beta   90.00
_cell.angle_gamma   90.00
#
_symmetry.space_group_name_H-M   'P 1'
#
loop_
_entity.id
_entity.type
_entity.pdbx_description
1 polymer ?
#
loop_
_entity_poly.entity_id
_entity_poly.type
_entity_poly.pdbx_seq_one_letter_code
_entity_poly.pdbx_strand_id
1 'polypeptide(L)'
;MKNKFSNPLADFPREVGVLVFASFFVAVGFGIISPTLPLFARSFGVSHAQVGAIISAFAFARFATGLVSGKLVDKFGERLVYSFGIGFVSLTSFAAGFAQNYEQLLVFRAVGGFGSSMFSVAAGSILIRAVDDDHRARAQSLYNGSFLLGMVGGPVVGGALSAFSLRAPLAIYAVLLVISSISAGFLLRGSQLAAKPQKSSERTSIREALALKPYRIALVISFSTGFILFGMGRSILPLFMVEEMKVSTTYMGVGFTIASIANGALLLRAGRLSDTRGRRYVAVIGTAALTISTFLLLITYQAWIFFPAMVFSGIAGAYLSTVPGSLVGDVLKGKGGQVIALMQMSGDFAAMVSPIALGALSDAMGYRPAFAVSA
;
A
#
# COMPACT_ATOMS: atom_id res chain seq x y z
N MET A 1 3.78 11.41 38.33
CA MET A 1 3.33 10.38 37.38
C MET A 1 2.62 11.08 36.23
N LYS A 2 3.32 11.36 35.12
CA LYS A 2 2.69 11.96 33.94
C LYS A 2 1.75 10.91 33.31
N ASN A 3 0.51 11.31 33.03
CA ASN A 3 -0.57 10.50 32.48
C ASN A 3 -0.07 9.68 31.27
N LYS A 4 -0.07 8.35 31.37
CA LYS A 4 0.42 7.42 30.34
C LYS A 4 -0.43 7.34 29.07
N PHE A 5 -1.49 8.16 28.96
CA PHE A 5 -2.37 8.26 27.80
C PHE A 5 -2.47 9.71 27.29
N SER A 6 -1.32 10.34 27.04
CA SER A 6 -1.34 11.59 26.29
C SER A 6 -1.78 11.30 24.85
N ASN A 7 -2.78 12.04 24.37
CA ASN A 7 -3.24 11.96 22.97
C ASN A 7 -2.03 12.15 22.04
N PRO A 8 -1.64 11.14 21.25
CA PRO A 8 -0.44 11.22 20.41
C PRO A 8 -0.53 12.30 19.33
N LEU A 9 -1.73 12.87 19.10
CA LEU A 9 -1.98 13.96 18.17
C LEU A 9 -1.98 15.35 18.84
N ALA A 10 -1.90 15.44 20.18
CA ALA A 10 -1.99 16.71 20.90
C ALA A 10 -0.86 17.71 20.54
N ASP A 11 0.31 17.18 20.19
CA ASP A 11 1.51 17.97 19.84
C ASP A 11 1.57 18.35 18.36
N PHE A 12 0.57 17.97 17.56
CA PHE A 12 0.59 18.18 16.10
C PHE A 12 -0.49 19.16 15.63
N PRO A 13 -0.21 19.89 14.54
CA PRO A 13 -1.21 20.68 13.86
C PRO A 13 -2.44 19.84 13.46
N ARG A 14 -3.60 20.49 13.39
CA ARG A 14 -4.87 19.88 13.03
C ARG A 14 -4.81 19.08 11.73
N GLU A 15 -4.02 19.53 10.78
CA GLU A 15 -3.81 18.93 9.46
C GLU A 15 -3.31 17.50 9.56
N VAL A 16 -2.36 17.23 10.46
CA VAL A 16 -1.85 15.87 10.70
C VAL A 16 -2.96 14.96 11.23
N GLY A 17 -3.77 15.44 12.18
CA GLY A 17 -4.92 14.70 12.70
C GLY A 17 -5.94 14.36 11.61
N VAL A 18 -6.22 15.30 10.71
CA VAL A 18 -7.13 15.09 9.58
C VAL A 18 -6.59 14.04 8.62
N LEU A 19 -5.29 14.08 8.30
CA LEU A 19 -4.65 13.08 7.43
C LEU A 19 -4.68 11.68 8.08
N VAL A 20 -4.38 11.58 9.38
CA VAL A 20 -4.44 10.32 10.14
C VAL A 20 -5.85 9.72 10.09
N PHE A 21 -6.87 10.54 10.34
CA PHE A 21 -8.27 10.12 10.26
C PHE A 21 -8.68 9.69 8.86
N ALA A 22 -8.41 10.53 7.85
CA ALA A 22 -8.78 10.24 6.47
C ALA A 22 -8.04 8.99 5.93
N SER A 23 -6.74 8.85 6.23
CA SER A 23 -5.96 7.69 5.80
C SER A 23 -6.43 6.39 6.41
N PHE A 24 -6.96 6.41 7.64
CA PHE A 24 -7.56 5.24 8.28
C PHE A 24 -8.75 4.70 7.46
N PHE A 25 -9.70 5.57 7.07
CA PHE A 25 -10.85 5.14 6.25
C PHE A 25 -10.45 4.69 4.85
N VAL A 26 -9.49 5.38 4.22
CA VAL A 26 -8.93 4.95 2.93
C VAL A 26 -8.33 3.54 3.06
N ALA A 27 -7.60 3.28 4.15
CA ALA A 27 -6.93 2.00 4.37
C ALA A 27 -7.90 0.86 4.72
N VAL A 28 -8.93 1.13 5.54
CA VAL A 28 -10.01 0.14 5.81
C VAL A 28 -10.64 -0.29 4.49
N GLY A 29 -11.05 0.69 3.67
CA GLY A 29 -11.68 0.41 2.38
C GLY A 29 -10.74 -0.32 1.42
N PHE A 30 -9.47 0.08 1.38
CA PHE A 30 -8.47 -0.61 0.56
C PHE A 30 -8.22 -2.06 1.04
N GLY A 31 -8.20 -2.30 2.36
CA GLY A 31 -8.14 -3.63 2.94
C GLY A 31 -9.34 -4.51 2.54
N ILE A 32 -10.54 -3.91 2.49
CA ILE A 32 -11.77 -4.59 2.06
C ILE A 32 -11.67 -5.07 0.61
N ILE A 33 -11.23 -4.21 -0.32
CA ILE A 33 -11.18 -4.56 -1.74
C ILE A 33 -9.95 -5.38 -2.15
N SER A 34 -8.85 -5.28 -1.42
CA SER A 34 -7.57 -5.85 -1.82
C SER A 34 -7.64 -7.35 -2.13
N PRO A 35 -8.20 -8.22 -1.28
CA PRO A 35 -8.31 -9.65 -1.58
C PRO A 35 -9.48 -10.01 -2.50
N THR A 36 -10.46 -9.12 -2.68
CA THR A 36 -11.73 -9.44 -3.37
C THR A 36 -11.78 -8.94 -4.80
N LEU A 37 -11.01 -7.90 -5.13
CA LEU A 37 -10.93 -7.35 -6.48
C LEU A 37 -10.49 -8.37 -7.54
N PRO A 38 -9.47 -9.22 -7.31
CA PRO A 38 -9.11 -10.28 -8.25
C PRO A 38 -10.24 -11.26 -8.52
N LEU A 39 -11.00 -11.64 -7.49
CA LEU A 39 -12.14 -12.54 -7.61
C LEU A 39 -13.27 -11.91 -8.45
N PHE A 40 -13.55 -10.63 -8.21
CA PHE A 40 -14.54 -9.90 -9.01
C PHE A 40 -14.11 -9.78 -10.47
N ALA A 41 -12.85 -9.48 -10.74
CA ALA A 41 -12.33 -9.47 -12.11
C ALA A 41 -12.44 -10.84 -12.78
N ARG A 42 -12.09 -11.90 -12.06
CA ARG A 42 -12.15 -13.28 -12.54
C ARG A 42 -13.57 -13.75 -12.86
N SER A 43 -14.59 -13.19 -12.18
CA SER A 43 -15.99 -13.53 -12.44
C SER A 43 -16.48 -13.14 -13.85
N PHE A 44 -15.72 -12.30 -14.58
CA PHE A 44 -15.98 -12.00 -16.00
C PHE A 44 -15.38 -13.06 -16.96
N GLY A 45 -14.83 -14.17 -16.46
CA GLY A 45 -14.28 -15.25 -17.29
C GLY A 45 -12.91 -14.96 -17.90
N VAL A 46 -12.20 -13.92 -17.43
CA VAL A 46 -10.91 -13.48 -17.98
C VAL A 46 -9.73 -14.29 -17.40
N SER A 47 -8.56 -14.23 -18.06
CA SER A 47 -7.34 -14.91 -17.64
C SER A 47 -6.73 -14.28 -16.37
N HIS A 48 -5.79 -14.97 -15.71
CA HIS A 48 -5.09 -14.44 -14.54
C HIS A 48 -4.23 -13.22 -14.91
N ALA A 49 -3.63 -13.21 -16.11
CA ALA A 49 -2.92 -12.04 -16.64
C ALA A 49 -3.84 -10.82 -16.77
N GLN A 50 -5.07 -11.01 -17.25
CA GLN A 50 -6.07 -9.95 -17.36
C GLN A 50 -6.51 -9.47 -15.96
N VAL A 51 -6.68 -10.36 -14.99
CA VAL A 51 -6.92 -9.96 -13.59
C VAL A 51 -5.77 -9.10 -13.08
N GLY A 52 -4.53 -9.52 -13.32
CA GLY A 52 -3.34 -8.75 -12.97
C GLY A 52 -3.30 -7.37 -13.62
N ALA A 53 -3.77 -7.26 -14.87
CA ALA A 53 -3.80 -6.00 -15.62
C ALA A 53 -4.67 -4.92 -14.94
N ILE A 54 -5.73 -5.28 -14.21
CA ILE A 54 -6.56 -4.33 -13.44
C ILE A 54 -5.76 -3.66 -12.32
N ILE A 55 -4.92 -4.43 -11.61
CA ILE A 55 -4.06 -3.93 -10.54
C ILE A 55 -2.94 -3.07 -11.15
N SER A 56 -2.33 -3.58 -12.21
CA SER A 56 -1.25 -2.92 -12.95
C SER A 56 -1.69 -1.61 -13.58
N ALA A 57 -2.88 -1.55 -14.17
CA ALA A 57 -3.42 -0.34 -14.79
C ALA A 57 -3.65 0.79 -13.77
N PHE A 58 -4.12 0.45 -12.57
CA PHE A 58 -4.25 1.42 -11.48
C PHE A 58 -2.88 1.95 -11.05
N ALA A 59 -1.89 1.06 -10.88
CA ALA A 59 -0.53 1.44 -10.49
C ALA A 59 0.16 2.27 -11.58
N PHE A 60 -0.02 1.89 -12.85
CA PHE A 60 0.51 2.64 -14.00
C PHE A 60 -0.07 4.05 -14.08
N ALA A 61 -1.40 4.19 -14.00
CA ALA A 61 -2.05 5.49 -14.04
C ALA A 61 -1.59 6.38 -12.88
N ARG A 62 -1.47 5.82 -11.68
CA ARG A 62 -0.92 6.51 -10.51
C ARG A 62 0.51 6.98 -10.74
N PHE A 63 1.38 6.11 -11.26
CA PHE A 63 2.77 6.43 -11.59
C PHE A 63 2.87 7.52 -12.65
N ALA A 64 2.19 7.35 -13.78
CA ALA A 64 2.25 8.27 -14.92
C ALA A 64 1.72 9.68 -14.60
N THR A 65 0.77 9.78 -13.65
CA THR A 65 0.13 11.04 -13.29
C THR A 65 0.74 11.73 -12.05
N GLY A 66 1.78 11.17 -11.46
CA GLY A 66 2.43 11.70 -10.26
C GLY A 66 2.91 13.14 -10.42
N LEU A 67 3.60 13.45 -11.52
CA LEU A 67 4.08 14.81 -11.82
C LEU A 67 2.93 15.80 -12.09
N VAL A 68 1.86 15.34 -12.74
CA VAL A 68 0.66 16.15 -12.98
C VAL A 68 -0.01 16.46 -11.64
N SER A 69 -0.11 15.50 -10.76
CA SER A 69 -0.67 15.66 -9.42
C SER A 69 0.11 16.70 -8.59
N GLY A 70 1.45 16.72 -8.71
CA GLY A 70 2.30 17.74 -8.08
C GLY A 70 1.96 19.15 -8.60
N LYS A 71 1.85 19.33 -9.92
CA LYS A 71 1.45 20.62 -10.51
C LYS A 71 0.05 21.06 -10.10
N LEU A 72 -0.88 20.10 -9.91
CA LEU A 72 -2.23 20.42 -9.41
C LEU A 72 -2.18 20.90 -7.95
N VAL A 73 -1.33 20.27 -7.11
CA VAL A 73 -1.11 20.73 -5.73
C VAL A 73 -0.55 22.14 -5.69
N ASP A 74 0.45 22.43 -6.53
CA ASP A 74 1.05 23.77 -6.61
C ASP A 74 0.03 24.83 -7.08
N LYS A 75 -0.88 24.48 -8.00
CA LYS A 75 -1.86 25.40 -8.59
C LYS A 75 -3.10 25.60 -7.72
N PHE A 76 -3.66 24.53 -7.15
CA PHE A 76 -4.96 24.53 -6.47
C PHE A 76 -4.87 24.38 -4.96
N GLY A 77 -3.67 24.10 -4.44
CA GLY A 77 -3.41 23.84 -3.03
C GLY A 77 -3.74 22.41 -2.59
N GLU A 78 -3.12 22.00 -1.51
CA GLU A 78 -3.15 20.62 -0.99
C GLU A 78 -4.56 20.17 -0.63
N ARG A 79 -5.33 21.02 0.02
CA ARG A 79 -6.68 20.70 0.50
C ARG A 79 -7.60 20.27 -0.63
N LEU A 80 -7.68 21.05 -1.69
CA LEU A 80 -8.57 20.77 -2.83
C LEU A 80 -8.11 19.50 -3.55
N VAL A 81 -6.81 19.38 -3.83
CA VAL A 81 -6.26 18.23 -4.55
C VAL A 81 -6.39 16.95 -3.73
N TYR A 82 -6.17 17.02 -2.42
CA TYR A 82 -6.34 15.88 -1.51
C TYR A 82 -7.79 15.39 -1.49
N SER A 83 -8.73 16.28 -1.18
CA SER A 83 -10.14 15.92 -1.06
C SER A 83 -10.74 15.49 -2.39
N PHE A 84 -10.46 16.22 -3.47
CA PHE A 84 -10.94 15.86 -4.80
C PHE A 84 -10.33 14.53 -5.28
N GLY A 85 -9.04 14.29 -5.02
CA GLY A 85 -8.38 13.04 -5.36
C GLY A 85 -9.06 11.83 -4.71
N ILE A 86 -9.34 11.89 -3.41
CA ILE A 86 -10.08 10.82 -2.71
C ILE A 86 -11.51 10.67 -3.27
N GLY A 87 -12.23 11.77 -3.46
CA GLY A 87 -13.58 11.77 -4.04
C GLY A 87 -13.62 11.19 -5.45
N PHE A 88 -12.59 11.45 -6.25
CA PHE A 88 -12.45 10.89 -7.59
C PHE A 88 -12.21 9.38 -7.56
N VAL A 89 -11.35 8.88 -6.65
CA VAL A 89 -11.19 7.43 -6.42
C VAL A 89 -12.50 6.81 -5.93
N SER A 90 -13.26 7.51 -5.09
CA SER A 90 -14.57 7.04 -4.64
C SER A 90 -15.53 6.85 -5.82
N LEU A 91 -15.67 7.86 -6.67
CA LEU A 91 -16.56 7.82 -7.84
C LEU A 91 -16.17 6.68 -8.80
N THR A 92 -14.89 6.54 -9.11
CA THR A 92 -14.40 5.49 -10.02
C THR A 92 -14.52 4.10 -9.38
N SER A 93 -14.35 3.96 -8.07
CA SER A 93 -14.54 2.69 -7.36
C SER A 93 -16.01 2.31 -7.26
N PHE A 94 -16.89 3.30 -7.08
CA PHE A 94 -18.34 3.09 -7.14
C PHE A 94 -18.74 2.60 -8.54
N ALA A 95 -18.33 3.31 -9.60
CA ALA A 95 -18.56 2.90 -10.99
C ALA A 95 -18.01 1.49 -11.28
N ALA A 96 -16.81 1.17 -10.76
CA ALA A 96 -16.22 -0.16 -10.89
C ALA A 96 -17.09 -1.26 -10.26
N GLY A 97 -17.79 -0.98 -9.14
CA GLY A 97 -18.74 -1.91 -8.52
C GLY A 97 -19.95 -2.23 -9.40
N PHE A 98 -20.31 -1.34 -10.33
CA PHE A 98 -21.39 -1.52 -11.30
C PHE A 98 -20.91 -1.97 -12.69
N ALA A 99 -19.62 -2.28 -12.86
CA ALA A 99 -19.10 -2.76 -14.13
C ALA A 99 -19.86 -4.02 -14.61
N GLN A 100 -20.23 -4.04 -15.89
CA GLN A 100 -20.95 -5.14 -16.52
C GLN A 100 -20.00 -6.10 -17.25
N ASN A 101 -18.77 -5.64 -17.55
CA ASN A 101 -17.75 -6.41 -18.24
C ASN A 101 -16.36 -6.02 -17.72
N TYR A 102 -15.37 -6.78 -18.15
CA TYR A 102 -13.97 -6.61 -17.77
C TYR A 102 -13.42 -5.24 -18.19
N GLU A 103 -13.73 -4.77 -19.39
CA GLU A 103 -13.20 -3.52 -19.94
C GLU A 103 -13.67 -2.30 -19.12
N GLN A 104 -14.93 -2.28 -18.70
CA GLN A 104 -15.44 -1.24 -17.81
C GLN A 104 -14.71 -1.25 -16.47
N LEU A 105 -14.51 -2.44 -15.87
CA LEU A 105 -13.77 -2.58 -14.62
C LEU A 105 -12.33 -2.09 -14.78
N LEU A 106 -11.65 -2.48 -15.86
CA LEU A 106 -10.27 -2.06 -16.18
C LEU A 106 -10.17 -0.54 -16.31
N VAL A 107 -11.06 0.08 -17.10
CA VAL A 107 -11.06 1.53 -17.32
C VAL A 107 -11.33 2.28 -16.02
N PHE A 108 -12.37 1.91 -15.25
CA PHE A 108 -12.67 2.60 -13.99
C PHE A 108 -11.55 2.46 -12.98
N ARG A 109 -10.87 1.30 -12.92
CA ARG A 109 -9.72 1.11 -12.05
C ARG A 109 -8.50 1.91 -12.52
N ALA A 110 -8.20 1.92 -13.82
CA ALA A 110 -7.11 2.72 -14.38
C ALA A 110 -7.32 4.21 -14.10
N VAL A 111 -8.51 4.74 -14.42
CA VAL A 111 -8.85 6.15 -14.18
C VAL A 111 -8.79 6.49 -12.68
N GLY A 112 -9.19 5.58 -11.79
CA GLY A 112 -9.06 5.75 -10.34
C GLY A 112 -7.62 5.95 -9.86
N GLY A 113 -6.64 5.41 -10.57
CA GLY A 113 -5.22 5.61 -10.29
C GLY A 113 -4.79 7.08 -10.31
N PHE A 114 -5.38 7.90 -11.19
CA PHE A 114 -5.14 9.34 -11.22
C PHE A 114 -5.55 10.03 -9.90
N GLY A 115 -6.77 9.78 -9.42
CA GLY A 115 -7.22 10.32 -8.13
C GLY A 115 -6.35 9.83 -6.96
N SER A 116 -5.89 8.57 -7.02
CA SER A 116 -4.96 8.01 -6.02
C SER A 116 -3.62 8.75 -6.01
N SER A 117 -3.08 9.11 -7.17
CA SER A 117 -1.88 9.94 -7.28
C SER A 117 -2.11 11.33 -6.64
N MET A 118 -3.23 11.97 -6.94
CA MET A 118 -3.57 13.30 -6.42
C MET A 118 -3.58 13.32 -4.89
N PHE A 119 -4.32 12.41 -4.24
CA PHE A 119 -4.40 12.44 -2.78
C PHE A 119 -3.08 12.04 -2.12
N SER A 120 -2.31 11.10 -2.70
CA SER A 120 -1.04 10.67 -2.13
C SER A 120 0.01 11.79 -2.18
N VAL A 121 0.12 12.51 -3.30
CA VAL A 121 1.04 13.63 -3.46
C VAL A 121 0.64 14.79 -2.54
N ALA A 122 -0.66 15.09 -2.46
CA ALA A 122 -1.16 16.15 -1.58
C ALA A 122 -0.94 15.79 -0.09
N ALA A 123 -1.16 14.52 0.33
CA ALA A 123 -0.88 14.06 1.68
C ALA A 123 0.60 14.25 2.05
N GLY A 124 1.50 13.82 1.17
CA GLY A 124 2.93 14.02 1.37
C GLY A 124 3.32 15.50 1.50
N SER A 125 2.73 16.36 0.67
CA SER A 125 2.94 17.83 0.75
C SER A 125 2.44 18.38 2.09
N ILE A 126 1.24 18.01 2.54
CA ILE A 126 0.70 18.44 3.84
C ILE A 126 1.63 18.00 4.99
N LEU A 127 2.05 16.74 5.01
CA LEU A 127 2.94 16.22 6.07
C LEU A 127 4.27 16.97 6.14
N ILE A 128 4.84 17.35 4.98
CA ILE A 128 6.10 18.10 4.94
C ILE A 128 5.92 19.55 5.37
N ARG A 129 4.78 20.17 5.04
CA ARG A 129 4.54 21.61 5.25
C ARG A 129 3.89 21.94 6.59
N ALA A 130 3.12 21.00 7.15
CA ALA A 130 2.40 21.19 8.40
C ALA A 130 3.27 21.09 9.65
N VAL A 131 4.42 20.41 9.57
CA VAL A 131 5.30 20.18 10.73
C VAL A 131 6.73 20.58 10.46
N ASP A 132 7.44 20.98 11.53
CA ASP A 132 8.87 21.26 11.49
C ASP A 132 9.68 19.98 11.24
N ASP A 133 10.93 20.13 10.79
CA ASP A 133 11.81 19.02 10.40
C ASP A 133 11.96 17.95 11.51
N ASP A 134 12.06 18.37 12.77
CA ASP A 134 12.24 17.49 13.94
C ASP A 134 11.00 16.61 14.23
N HIS A 135 9.80 17.03 13.80
CA HIS A 135 8.55 16.32 14.03
C HIS A 135 8.04 15.54 12.82
N ARG A 136 8.66 15.69 11.64
CA ARG A 136 8.21 15.03 10.39
C ARG A 136 8.20 13.51 10.47
N ALA A 137 9.27 12.93 11.02
CA ALA A 137 9.35 11.47 11.16
C ALA A 137 8.20 10.92 12.02
N ARG A 138 7.84 11.62 13.11
CA ARG A 138 6.74 11.23 14.00
C ARG A 138 5.38 11.41 13.32
N ALA A 139 5.17 12.51 12.58
CA ALA A 139 3.94 12.73 11.80
C ALA A 139 3.76 11.67 10.71
N GLN A 140 4.83 11.34 9.98
CA GLN A 140 4.82 10.27 8.97
C GLN A 140 4.52 8.90 9.61
N SER A 141 5.07 8.63 10.78
CA SER A 141 4.82 7.38 11.53
C SER A 141 3.36 7.26 11.97
N LEU A 142 2.73 8.36 12.41
CA LEU A 142 1.32 8.40 12.77
C LEU A 142 0.43 8.16 11.54
N TYR A 143 0.75 8.79 10.41
CA TYR A 143 0.05 8.60 9.15
C TYR A 143 0.15 7.14 8.67
N ASN A 144 1.35 6.57 8.64
CA ASN A 144 1.57 5.18 8.24
C ASN A 144 0.94 4.19 9.23
N GLY A 145 1.00 4.49 10.54
CA GLY A 145 0.37 3.68 11.58
C GLY A 145 -1.16 3.64 11.46
N SER A 146 -1.80 4.77 11.13
CA SER A 146 -3.25 4.81 10.89
C SER A 146 -3.65 3.99 9.67
N PHE A 147 -2.84 4.06 8.60
CA PHE A 147 -3.04 3.26 7.41
C PHE A 147 -2.92 1.76 7.73
N LEU A 148 -1.91 1.37 8.50
CA LEU A 148 -1.73 -0.02 8.93
C LEU A 148 -2.90 -0.52 9.77
N LEU A 149 -3.37 0.27 10.74
CA LEU A 149 -4.54 -0.07 11.56
C LEU A 149 -5.80 -0.26 10.72
N GLY A 150 -6.02 0.62 9.73
CA GLY A 150 -7.14 0.47 8.79
C GLY A 150 -7.09 -0.82 7.99
N MET A 151 -5.89 -1.27 7.61
CA MET A 151 -5.69 -2.50 6.84
C MET A 151 -5.96 -3.79 7.63
N VAL A 152 -5.95 -3.77 8.97
CA VAL A 152 -6.07 -5.00 9.80
C VAL A 152 -7.46 -5.63 9.67
N GLY A 153 -8.53 -4.86 9.83
CA GLY A 153 -9.90 -5.39 9.80
C GLY A 153 -10.50 -5.54 8.40
N GLY A 154 -9.93 -4.82 7.42
CA GLY A 154 -10.47 -4.76 6.06
C GLY A 154 -10.67 -6.12 5.38
N PRO A 155 -9.68 -7.00 5.34
CA PRO A 155 -9.78 -8.27 4.62
C PRO A 155 -10.87 -9.21 5.13
N VAL A 156 -11.12 -9.28 6.45
CA VAL A 156 -12.23 -10.08 7.01
C VAL A 156 -13.57 -9.53 6.55
N VAL A 157 -13.74 -8.21 6.65
CA VAL A 157 -14.97 -7.55 6.19
C VAL A 157 -15.17 -7.75 4.69
N GLY A 158 -14.09 -7.59 3.90
CA GLY A 158 -14.11 -7.82 2.45
C GLY A 158 -14.47 -9.26 2.09
N GLY A 159 -13.86 -10.23 2.75
CA GLY A 159 -14.14 -11.65 2.55
C GLY A 159 -15.59 -12.01 2.89
N ALA A 160 -16.12 -11.51 4.03
CA ALA A 160 -17.52 -11.71 4.42
C ALA A 160 -18.50 -11.07 3.44
N LEU A 161 -18.25 -9.84 3.01
CA LEU A 161 -19.08 -9.15 2.02
C LEU A 161 -19.09 -9.87 0.66
N SER A 162 -17.94 -10.40 0.24
CA SER A 162 -17.80 -11.12 -1.02
C SER A 162 -18.55 -12.46 -1.04
N ALA A 163 -18.84 -13.03 0.14
CA ALA A 163 -19.69 -14.21 0.24
C ALA A 163 -21.15 -13.93 -0.18
N PHE A 164 -21.62 -12.68 -0.04
CA PHE A 164 -22.93 -12.25 -0.49
C PHE A 164 -22.90 -11.65 -1.90
N SER A 165 -21.90 -10.82 -2.19
CA SER A 165 -21.74 -10.16 -3.48
C SER A 165 -20.29 -9.71 -3.70
N LEU A 166 -19.68 -10.10 -4.82
CA LEU A 166 -18.35 -9.63 -5.21
C LEU A 166 -18.30 -8.12 -5.51
N ARG A 167 -19.45 -7.47 -5.69
CA ARG A 167 -19.59 -6.03 -5.94
C ARG A 167 -19.64 -5.20 -4.64
N ALA A 168 -20.16 -5.80 -3.55
CA ALA A 168 -20.35 -5.12 -2.28
C ALA A 168 -19.06 -4.51 -1.70
N PRO A 169 -17.89 -5.16 -1.75
CA PRO A 169 -16.62 -4.57 -1.31
C PRO A 169 -16.28 -3.25 -1.98
N LEU A 170 -16.51 -3.12 -3.29
CA LEU A 170 -16.25 -1.87 -4.04
C LEU A 170 -17.22 -0.75 -3.65
N ALA A 171 -18.49 -1.07 -3.42
CA ALA A 171 -19.48 -0.09 -2.98
C ALA A 171 -19.15 0.45 -1.58
N ILE A 172 -18.79 -0.43 -0.63
CA ILE A 172 -18.40 -0.02 0.73
C ILE A 172 -17.10 0.78 0.70
N TYR A 173 -16.12 0.38 -0.09
CA TYR A 173 -14.90 1.16 -0.30
C TYR A 173 -15.23 2.58 -0.78
N ALA A 174 -16.10 2.71 -1.78
CA ALA A 174 -16.51 4.00 -2.29
C ALA A 174 -17.16 4.87 -1.19
N VAL A 175 -18.03 4.30 -0.35
CA VAL A 175 -18.64 5.04 0.77
C VAL A 175 -17.59 5.52 1.78
N LEU A 176 -16.63 4.66 2.16
CA LEU A 176 -15.54 5.04 3.07
C LEU A 176 -14.67 6.16 2.49
N LEU A 177 -14.44 6.13 1.18
CA LEU A 177 -13.74 7.20 0.48
C LEU A 177 -14.55 8.51 0.44
N VAL A 178 -15.89 8.46 0.28
CA VAL A 178 -16.75 9.66 0.39
C VAL A 178 -16.60 10.28 1.77
N ILE A 179 -16.70 9.47 2.83
CA ILE A 179 -16.54 9.93 4.21
C ILE A 179 -15.16 10.61 4.39
N SER A 180 -14.10 9.96 3.90
CA SER A 180 -12.75 10.49 3.95
C SER A 180 -12.60 11.80 3.18
N SER A 181 -13.13 11.87 1.94
CA SER A 181 -13.07 13.06 1.08
C SER A 181 -13.81 14.26 1.70
N ILE A 182 -15.04 14.04 2.16
CA ILE A 182 -15.85 15.08 2.78
C ILE A 182 -15.19 15.56 4.08
N SER A 183 -14.77 14.65 4.95
CA SER A 183 -14.10 14.98 6.20
C SER A 183 -12.83 15.81 5.95
N ALA A 184 -11.99 15.40 5.01
CA ALA A 184 -10.80 16.15 4.65
C ALA A 184 -11.14 17.54 4.07
N GLY A 185 -12.11 17.61 3.17
CA GLY A 185 -12.56 18.86 2.57
C GLY A 185 -13.08 19.90 3.58
N PHE A 186 -13.81 19.42 4.61
CA PHE A 186 -14.32 20.30 5.68
C PHE A 186 -13.26 20.60 6.74
N LEU A 187 -12.57 19.57 7.24
CA LEU A 187 -11.65 19.71 8.35
C LEU A 187 -10.34 20.45 7.96
N LEU A 188 -9.97 20.46 6.69
CA LEU A 188 -8.83 21.26 6.21
C LEU A 188 -9.25 22.69 5.80
N ARG A 189 -10.50 23.11 6.04
CA ARG A 189 -10.91 24.52 5.81
C ARG A 189 -10.17 25.44 6.78
N GLY A 190 -9.64 26.54 6.24
CA GLY A 190 -8.88 27.53 7.04
C GLY A 190 -7.45 27.08 7.39
N SER A 191 -6.99 25.93 6.91
CA SER A 191 -5.58 25.58 7.02
C SER A 191 -4.71 26.57 6.26
N GLN A 192 -3.90 27.31 6.99
CA GLN A 192 -2.88 28.18 6.43
C GLN A 192 -1.57 27.41 6.25
N LEU A 193 -1.56 26.44 5.34
CA LEU A 193 -0.32 25.81 4.89
C LEU A 193 0.42 26.81 3.98
N ALA A 194 0.70 28.01 4.54
CA ALA A 194 1.49 29.01 3.85
C ALA A 194 2.86 28.42 3.56
N ALA A 195 3.26 28.48 2.31
CA ALA A 195 4.59 28.12 1.88
C ALA A 195 5.60 29.01 2.61
N LYS A 196 6.14 28.57 3.75
CA LYS A 196 7.39 29.12 4.21
C LYS A 196 8.45 28.66 3.21
N PRO A 197 9.13 29.59 2.51
CA PRO A 197 10.25 29.22 1.64
C PRO A 197 11.28 28.52 2.53
N GLN A 198 11.51 27.26 2.28
CA GLN A 198 12.51 26.50 3.03
C GLN A 198 13.88 26.95 2.53
N LYS A 199 14.68 27.57 3.42
CA LYS A 199 16.09 27.88 3.17
C LYS A 199 16.79 26.59 2.72
N SER A 200 17.62 26.72 1.67
CA SER A 200 18.39 25.64 1.07
C SER A 200 19.29 24.94 2.10
N SER A 201 18.96 23.72 2.47
CA SER A 201 19.89 22.79 3.07
C SER A 201 20.54 21.96 1.95
N GLU A 202 21.72 21.38 2.22
CA GLU A 202 22.36 20.41 1.32
C GLU A 202 21.34 19.40 0.80
N ARG A 203 21.43 19.09 -0.49
CA ARG A 203 20.53 18.14 -1.15
C ARG A 203 21.35 16.97 -1.67
N THR A 204 21.03 15.76 -1.22
CA THR A 204 21.57 14.56 -1.84
C THR A 204 20.96 14.39 -3.22
N SER A 205 21.80 14.38 -4.27
CA SER A 205 21.33 14.15 -5.65
C SER A 205 21.07 12.66 -5.90
N ILE A 206 20.19 12.36 -6.86
CA ILE A 206 19.91 10.97 -7.28
C ILE A 206 21.21 10.28 -7.76
N ARG A 207 22.07 11.00 -8.48
CA ARG A 207 23.33 10.45 -9.01
C ARG A 207 24.29 10.06 -7.89
N GLU A 208 24.43 10.88 -6.86
CA GLU A 208 25.24 10.59 -5.68
C GLU A 208 24.66 9.37 -4.92
N ALA A 209 23.34 9.35 -4.69
CA ALA A 209 22.70 8.22 -4.04
C ALA A 209 22.89 6.90 -4.80
N LEU A 210 22.70 6.89 -6.12
CA LEU A 210 22.89 5.71 -6.98
C LEU A 210 24.35 5.21 -6.99
N ALA A 211 25.34 6.06 -6.73
CA ALA A 211 26.72 5.63 -6.57
C ALA A 211 26.94 4.78 -5.31
N LEU A 212 26.07 4.93 -4.29
CA LEU A 212 26.20 4.25 -3.01
C LEU A 212 25.52 2.87 -3.03
N LYS A 213 26.27 1.83 -2.62
CA LYS A 213 25.79 0.44 -2.56
C LYS A 213 24.53 0.29 -1.69
N PRO A 214 24.42 0.90 -0.49
CA PRO A 214 23.22 0.78 0.34
C PRO A 214 21.95 1.26 -0.36
N TYR A 215 22.03 2.34 -1.14
CA TYR A 215 20.87 2.86 -1.86
C TYR A 215 20.41 1.93 -3.00
N ARG A 216 21.35 1.35 -3.73
CA ARG A 216 21.02 0.34 -4.78
C ARG A 216 20.36 -0.90 -4.18
N ILE A 217 20.83 -1.34 -3.01
CA ILE A 217 20.20 -2.43 -2.25
C ILE A 217 18.79 -2.02 -1.83
N ALA A 218 18.57 -0.80 -1.35
CA ALA A 218 17.24 -0.31 -0.97
C ALA A 218 16.27 -0.33 -2.16
N LEU A 219 16.71 0.05 -3.37
CA LEU A 219 15.89 -0.03 -4.59
C LEU A 219 15.50 -1.47 -4.93
N VAL A 220 16.45 -2.40 -4.86
CA VAL A 220 16.20 -3.83 -5.13
C VAL A 220 15.21 -4.40 -4.11
N ILE A 221 15.40 -4.14 -2.81
CA ILE A 221 14.48 -4.63 -1.77
C ILE A 221 13.09 -4.00 -1.93
N SER A 222 13.01 -2.71 -2.26
CA SER A 222 11.74 -2.03 -2.52
C SER A 222 11.01 -2.65 -3.70
N PHE A 223 11.72 -2.92 -4.81
CA PHE A 223 11.19 -3.62 -5.98
C PHE A 223 10.70 -5.03 -5.61
N SER A 224 11.55 -5.84 -4.97
CA SER A 224 11.22 -7.22 -4.61
C SER A 224 10.03 -7.30 -3.66
N THR A 225 9.98 -6.42 -2.66
CA THR A 225 8.85 -6.33 -1.72
C THR A 225 7.56 -5.94 -2.45
N GLY A 226 7.63 -4.96 -3.35
CA GLY A 226 6.51 -4.55 -4.20
C GLY A 226 6.05 -5.67 -5.13
N PHE A 227 7.01 -6.38 -5.77
CA PHE A 227 6.74 -7.50 -6.67
C PHE A 227 5.93 -8.61 -5.97
N ILE A 228 6.36 -9.00 -4.79
CA ILE A 228 5.69 -10.06 -4.00
C ILE A 228 4.35 -9.56 -3.47
N LEU A 229 4.30 -8.37 -2.90
CA LEU A 229 3.09 -7.83 -2.30
C LEU A 229 1.96 -7.66 -3.33
N PHE A 230 2.25 -7.10 -4.50
CA PHE A 230 1.24 -6.81 -5.51
C PHE A 230 1.00 -7.99 -6.46
N GLY A 231 2.06 -8.64 -6.92
CA GLY A 231 1.97 -9.76 -7.84
C GLY A 231 1.45 -11.02 -7.16
N MET A 232 2.16 -11.52 -6.16
CA MET A 232 1.74 -12.72 -5.44
C MET A 232 0.57 -12.42 -4.48
N GLY A 233 0.77 -11.52 -3.52
CA GLY A 233 -0.15 -11.34 -2.40
C GLY A 233 -1.50 -10.77 -2.77
N ARG A 234 -1.58 -9.84 -3.72
CA ARG A 234 -2.83 -9.13 -4.08
C ARG A 234 -3.43 -9.58 -5.41
N SER A 235 -2.71 -10.29 -6.26
CA SER A 235 -3.22 -10.75 -7.54
C SER A 235 -3.46 -12.26 -7.53
N ILE A 236 -2.41 -13.06 -7.35
CA ILE A 236 -2.46 -14.51 -7.54
C ILE A 236 -2.97 -15.28 -6.32
N LEU A 237 -2.54 -14.91 -5.11
CA LEU A 237 -2.90 -15.63 -3.88
C LEU A 237 -4.42 -15.69 -3.62
N PRO A 238 -5.21 -14.61 -3.80
CA PRO A 238 -6.66 -14.68 -3.65
C PRO A 238 -7.31 -15.68 -4.61
N LEU A 239 -6.83 -15.74 -5.86
CA LEU A 239 -7.34 -16.67 -6.87
C LEU A 239 -6.97 -18.11 -6.53
N PHE A 240 -5.72 -18.35 -6.17
CA PHE A 240 -5.25 -19.67 -5.72
C PHE A 240 -6.08 -20.22 -4.56
N MET A 241 -6.38 -19.39 -3.57
CA MET A 241 -7.18 -19.78 -2.41
C MET A 241 -8.58 -20.24 -2.78
N VAL A 242 -9.22 -19.54 -3.71
CA VAL A 242 -10.61 -19.85 -4.11
C VAL A 242 -10.64 -20.92 -5.21
N GLU A 243 -9.78 -20.86 -6.22
CA GLU A 243 -9.83 -21.74 -7.39
C GLU A 243 -9.19 -23.11 -7.11
N GLU A 244 -8.02 -23.15 -6.44
CA GLU A 244 -7.28 -24.40 -6.17
C GLU A 244 -7.62 -24.97 -4.80
N MET A 245 -7.53 -24.16 -3.74
CA MET A 245 -7.77 -24.66 -2.38
C MET A 245 -9.26 -24.75 -2.04
N LYS A 246 -10.16 -24.24 -2.88
CA LYS A 246 -11.62 -24.28 -2.73
C LYS A 246 -12.14 -23.75 -1.40
N VAL A 247 -11.43 -22.77 -0.80
CA VAL A 247 -11.84 -22.15 0.46
C VAL A 247 -12.80 -20.99 0.22
N SER A 248 -13.61 -20.67 1.22
CA SER A 248 -14.50 -19.51 1.17
C SER A 248 -13.74 -18.18 1.17
N THR A 249 -14.35 -17.14 0.60
CA THR A 249 -13.79 -15.78 0.62
C THR A 249 -13.62 -15.25 2.05
N THR A 250 -14.50 -15.65 2.98
CA THR A 250 -14.39 -15.30 4.40
C THR A 250 -13.15 -15.95 5.03
N TYR A 251 -12.90 -17.23 4.76
CA TYR A 251 -11.71 -17.94 5.23
C TYR A 251 -10.42 -17.27 4.73
N MET A 252 -10.39 -16.90 3.45
CA MET A 252 -9.31 -16.14 2.84
C MET A 252 -9.11 -14.78 3.55
N GLY A 253 -10.19 -14.04 3.79
CA GLY A 253 -10.15 -12.75 4.49
C GLY A 253 -9.58 -12.85 5.91
N VAL A 254 -9.90 -13.91 6.66
CA VAL A 254 -9.31 -14.20 7.98
C VAL A 254 -7.79 -14.36 7.87
N GLY A 255 -7.30 -15.12 6.89
CA GLY A 255 -5.87 -15.29 6.69
C GLY A 255 -5.13 -13.97 6.39
N PHE A 256 -5.68 -13.13 5.52
CA PHE A 256 -5.10 -11.80 5.25
C PHE A 256 -5.13 -10.89 6.49
N THR A 257 -6.15 -11.01 7.33
CA THR A 257 -6.20 -10.28 8.61
C THR A 257 -5.14 -10.78 9.58
N ILE A 258 -4.91 -12.09 9.68
CA ILE A 258 -3.82 -12.68 10.46
C ILE A 258 -2.47 -12.10 9.99
N ALA A 259 -2.22 -12.04 8.67
CA ALA A 259 -1.00 -11.43 8.13
C ALA A 259 -0.88 -9.95 8.52
N SER A 260 -1.97 -9.19 8.46
CA SER A 260 -1.99 -7.77 8.83
C SER A 260 -1.72 -7.56 10.33
N ILE A 261 -2.28 -8.41 11.20
CA ILE A 261 -2.03 -8.37 12.65
C ILE A 261 -0.57 -8.71 12.94
N ALA A 262 -0.02 -9.79 12.34
CA ALA A 262 1.37 -10.18 12.51
C ALA A 262 2.33 -9.07 12.05
N ASN A 263 2.03 -8.43 10.91
CA ASN A 263 2.78 -7.28 10.41
C ASN A 263 2.75 -6.12 11.42
N GLY A 264 1.57 -5.67 11.85
CA GLY A 264 1.41 -4.56 12.77
C GLY A 264 2.09 -4.78 14.12
N ALA A 265 1.96 -5.99 14.68
CA ALA A 265 2.55 -6.34 15.97
C ALA A 265 4.10 -6.31 15.95
N LEU A 266 4.69 -6.63 14.80
CA LEU A 266 6.14 -6.75 14.67
C LEU A 266 6.83 -5.54 14.03
N LEU A 267 6.08 -4.62 13.41
CA LEU A 267 6.65 -3.48 12.68
C LEU A 267 7.59 -2.62 13.54
N LEU A 268 7.15 -2.24 14.75
CA LEU A 268 7.99 -1.45 15.67
C LEU A 268 9.21 -2.22 16.16
N ARG A 269 9.06 -3.54 16.38
CA ARG A 269 10.18 -4.41 16.77
C ARG A 269 11.19 -4.55 15.63
N ALA A 270 10.73 -4.70 14.39
CA ALA A 270 11.57 -4.74 13.21
C ALA A 270 12.40 -3.45 13.05
N GLY A 271 11.77 -2.28 13.23
CA GLY A 271 12.47 -0.98 13.23
C GLY A 271 13.58 -0.92 14.29
N ARG A 272 13.27 -1.25 15.55
CA ARG A 272 14.27 -1.26 16.64
C ARG A 272 15.41 -2.24 16.37
N LEU A 273 15.11 -3.44 15.85
CA LEU A 273 16.15 -4.42 15.50
C LEU A 273 17.00 -3.94 14.33
N SER A 274 16.42 -3.22 13.39
CA SER A 274 17.16 -2.59 12.28
C SER A 274 18.19 -1.59 12.79
N ASP A 275 17.85 -0.82 13.82
CA ASP A 275 18.76 0.16 14.41
C ASP A 275 19.82 -0.46 15.34
N THR A 276 19.47 -1.54 16.07
CA THR A 276 20.36 -2.15 17.09
C THR A 276 21.22 -3.29 16.55
N ARG A 277 20.68 -4.15 15.66
CA ARG A 277 21.40 -5.29 15.09
C ARG A 277 21.79 -5.14 13.63
N GLY A 278 21.39 -4.02 13.02
CA GLY A 278 21.72 -3.65 11.65
C GLY A 278 20.71 -4.11 10.61
N ARG A 279 20.75 -3.43 9.46
CA ARG A 279 19.81 -3.57 8.33
C ARG A 279 19.83 -4.99 7.73
N ARG A 280 21.04 -5.59 7.65
CA ARG A 280 21.23 -6.96 7.12
C ARG A 280 20.51 -8.01 7.95
N TYR A 281 20.57 -7.91 9.27
CA TYR A 281 19.91 -8.87 10.17
C TYR A 281 18.39 -8.88 9.95
N VAL A 282 17.78 -7.71 9.86
CA VAL A 282 16.35 -7.55 9.62
C VAL A 282 15.95 -8.06 8.23
N ALA A 283 16.75 -7.76 7.21
CA ALA A 283 16.51 -8.26 5.85
C ALA A 283 16.54 -9.79 5.79
N VAL A 284 17.50 -10.45 6.46
CA VAL A 284 17.61 -11.91 6.48
C VAL A 284 16.39 -12.55 7.17
N ILE A 285 15.93 -12.02 8.31
CA ILE A 285 14.72 -12.54 8.99
C ILE A 285 13.51 -12.36 8.08
N GLY A 286 13.34 -11.19 7.46
CA GLY A 286 12.21 -10.92 6.58
C GLY A 286 12.20 -11.84 5.36
N THR A 287 13.35 -12.04 4.71
CA THR A 287 13.48 -12.94 3.57
C THR A 287 13.24 -14.40 3.97
N ALA A 288 13.80 -14.85 5.09
CA ALA A 288 13.55 -16.22 5.59
C ALA A 288 12.07 -16.44 5.88
N ALA A 289 11.40 -15.50 6.54
CA ALA A 289 9.97 -15.59 6.79
C ALA A 289 9.15 -15.63 5.49
N LEU A 290 9.53 -14.85 4.48
CA LEU A 290 8.89 -14.85 3.17
C LEU A 290 9.04 -16.20 2.47
N THR A 291 10.28 -16.73 2.43
CA THR A 291 10.59 -18.06 1.86
C THR A 291 9.77 -19.15 2.54
N ILE A 292 9.69 -19.14 3.89
CA ILE A 292 8.86 -20.10 4.64
C ILE A 292 7.38 -19.95 4.25
N SER A 293 6.86 -18.73 4.20
CA SER A 293 5.46 -18.47 3.80
C SER A 293 5.16 -19.04 2.42
N THR A 294 6.01 -18.73 1.44
CA THR A 294 5.84 -19.19 0.06
C THR A 294 6.01 -20.69 -0.07
N PHE A 295 6.99 -21.28 0.64
CA PHE A 295 7.21 -22.72 0.66
C PHE A 295 6.01 -23.48 1.22
N LEU A 296 5.40 -23.01 2.31
CA LEU A 296 4.19 -23.61 2.87
C LEU A 296 3.04 -23.64 1.85
N LEU A 297 2.89 -22.58 1.03
CA LEU A 297 1.88 -22.53 -0.04
C LEU A 297 2.21 -23.42 -1.23
N LEU A 298 3.51 -23.72 -1.46
CA LEU A 298 3.97 -24.57 -2.56
C LEU A 298 3.76 -26.08 -2.31
N ILE A 299 3.98 -26.53 -1.07
CA ILE A 299 4.06 -27.96 -0.76
C ILE A 299 2.73 -28.63 -0.50
N THR A 300 1.65 -27.86 -0.27
CA THR A 300 0.38 -28.44 0.15
C THR A 300 -0.84 -27.68 -0.35
N TYR A 301 -1.94 -28.43 -0.54
CA TYR A 301 -3.28 -27.89 -0.79
C TYR A 301 -4.17 -27.91 0.45
N GLN A 302 -3.63 -28.24 1.64
CA GLN A 302 -4.44 -28.28 2.84
C GLN A 302 -4.76 -26.87 3.33
N ALA A 303 -6.04 -26.52 3.41
CA ALA A 303 -6.51 -25.17 3.73
C ALA A 303 -5.95 -24.61 5.04
N TRP A 304 -5.77 -25.44 6.08
CA TRP A 304 -5.28 -24.98 7.38
C TRP A 304 -3.84 -24.44 7.34
N ILE A 305 -3.00 -24.86 6.38
CA ILE A 305 -1.62 -24.36 6.21
C ILE A 305 -1.59 -22.92 5.72
N PHE A 306 -2.67 -22.44 5.14
CA PHE A 306 -2.78 -21.04 4.79
C PHE A 306 -2.57 -20.08 5.97
N PHE A 307 -3.09 -20.41 7.17
CA PHE A 307 -2.93 -19.53 8.33
C PHE A 307 -1.47 -19.37 8.80
N PRO A 308 -0.70 -20.45 9.03
CA PRO A 308 0.72 -20.28 9.34
C PRO A 308 1.49 -19.59 8.20
N ALA A 309 1.17 -19.86 6.93
CA ALA A 309 1.77 -19.14 5.82
C ALA A 309 1.48 -17.62 5.92
N MET A 310 0.25 -17.22 6.29
CA MET A 310 -0.10 -15.81 6.47
C MET A 310 0.58 -15.17 7.69
N VAL A 311 0.83 -15.91 8.77
CA VAL A 311 1.65 -15.42 9.89
C VAL A 311 3.06 -15.08 9.40
N PHE A 312 3.72 -16.00 8.69
CA PHE A 312 5.05 -15.76 8.14
C PHE A 312 5.06 -14.64 7.09
N SER A 313 4.03 -14.53 6.26
CA SER A 313 3.86 -13.39 5.33
C SER A 313 3.77 -12.06 6.07
N GLY A 314 3.03 -11.99 7.18
CA GLY A 314 2.95 -10.81 8.03
C GLY A 314 4.29 -10.44 8.67
N ILE A 315 5.03 -11.45 9.17
CA ILE A 315 6.40 -11.26 9.68
C ILE A 315 7.30 -10.69 8.58
N ALA A 316 7.30 -11.32 7.40
CA ALA A 316 8.06 -10.85 6.24
C ALA A 316 7.73 -9.39 5.90
N GLY A 317 6.44 -9.04 5.83
CA GLY A 317 5.96 -7.69 5.58
C GLY A 317 6.51 -6.68 6.59
N ALA A 318 6.47 -6.98 7.89
CA ALA A 318 6.99 -6.10 8.94
C ALA A 318 8.50 -5.83 8.80
N TYR A 319 9.26 -6.89 8.56
CA TYR A 319 10.71 -6.80 8.49
C TYR A 319 11.21 -6.21 7.18
N LEU A 320 10.70 -6.64 6.03
CA LEU A 320 11.16 -6.16 4.72
C LEU A 320 10.72 -4.73 4.41
N SER A 321 9.56 -4.28 4.91
CA SER A 321 9.10 -2.92 4.66
C SER A 321 9.94 -1.85 5.38
N THR A 322 10.64 -2.20 6.47
CA THR A 322 11.46 -1.25 7.23
C THR A 322 12.84 -1.04 6.62
N VAL A 323 13.39 -2.02 5.93
CA VAL A 323 14.79 -2.03 5.45
C VAL A 323 15.06 -0.94 4.38
N PRO A 324 14.24 -0.77 3.31
CA PRO A 324 14.53 0.23 2.28
C PRO A 324 14.59 1.65 2.85
N GLY A 325 13.60 2.02 3.69
CA GLY A 325 13.55 3.33 4.32
C GLY A 325 14.76 3.60 5.22
N SER A 326 15.18 2.62 6.01
CA SER A 326 16.36 2.73 6.87
C SER A 326 17.65 2.90 6.07
N LEU A 327 17.84 2.11 4.99
CA LEU A 327 19.02 2.22 4.12
C LEU A 327 19.08 3.58 3.39
N VAL A 328 17.92 4.12 2.99
CA VAL A 328 17.85 5.45 2.39
C VAL A 328 18.18 6.51 3.43
N GLY A 329 17.68 6.38 4.67
CA GLY A 329 18.01 7.27 5.77
C GLY A 329 19.52 7.34 6.05
N ASP A 330 20.22 6.19 5.98
CA ASP A 330 21.68 6.10 6.19
C ASP A 330 22.49 6.81 5.08
N VAL A 331 21.90 7.01 3.89
CA VAL A 331 22.54 7.64 2.72
C VAL A 331 22.24 9.14 2.64
N LEU A 332 21.11 9.58 3.17
CA LEU A 332 20.67 10.96 3.05
C LEU A 332 21.53 11.92 3.87
N LYS A 333 22.05 12.96 3.20
CA LYS A 333 22.66 14.14 3.81
C LYS A 333 21.72 15.34 3.56
N GLY A 334 20.93 15.71 4.55
CA GLY A 334 19.97 16.82 4.43
C GLY A 334 18.71 16.45 3.62
N LYS A 335 18.29 17.27 2.65
CA LYS A 335 17.07 17.04 1.87
C LYS A 335 17.28 15.99 0.79
N GLY A 336 16.43 14.95 0.77
CA GLY A 336 16.51 13.83 -0.18
C GLY A 336 15.18 13.40 -0.77
N GLY A 337 14.22 14.32 -0.95
CA GLY A 337 12.89 13.98 -1.45
C GLY A 337 12.90 13.21 -2.77
N GLN A 338 13.79 13.57 -3.70
CA GLN A 338 13.93 12.84 -4.98
C GLN A 338 14.50 11.43 -4.80
N VAL A 339 15.40 11.24 -3.85
CA VAL A 339 15.99 9.93 -3.52
C VAL A 339 14.93 9.01 -2.91
N ILE A 340 14.11 9.54 -1.99
CA ILE A 340 12.97 8.81 -1.40
C ILE A 340 11.94 8.50 -2.49
N ALA A 341 11.62 9.47 -3.35
CA ALA A 341 10.68 9.28 -4.45
C ALA A 341 11.11 8.15 -5.41
N LEU A 342 12.39 8.10 -5.80
CA LEU A 342 12.89 7.04 -6.68
C LEU A 342 12.81 5.66 -6.01
N MET A 343 13.05 5.57 -4.69
CA MET A 343 12.86 4.32 -3.95
C MET A 343 11.39 3.88 -3.98
N GLN A 344 10.44 4.79 -3.76
CA GLN A 344 9.01 4.48 -3.84
C GLN A 344 8.60 4.09 -5.27
N MET A 345 9.10 4.80 -6.28
CA MET A 345 8.88 4.46 -7.69
C MET A 345 9.37 3.05 -8.06
N SER A 346 10.43 2.57 -7.42
CA SER A 346 10.89 1.19 -7.61
C SER A 346 9.83 0.16 -7.18
N GLY A 347 9.19 0.38 -6.03
CA GLY A 347 8.06 -0.43 -5.56
C GLY A 347 6.80 -0.29 -6.43
N ASP A 348 6.48 0.93 -6.88
CA ASP A 348 5.35 1.18 -7.77
C ASP A 348 5.55 0.53 -9.16
N PHE A 349 6.80 0.53 -9.67
CA PHE A 349 7.14 -0.19 -10.90
C PHE A 349 6.95 -1.71 -10.75
N ALA A 350 7.34 -2.26 -9.61
CA ALA A 350 7.05 -3.66 -9.30
C ALA A 350 5.54 -3.94 -9.28
N ALA A 351 4.75 -3.06 -8.64
CA ALA A 351 3.29 -3.17 -8.61
C ALA A 351 2.63 -3.07 -10.00
N MET A 352 3.30 -2.40 -10.95
CA MET A 352 2.85 -2.30 -12.34
C MET A 352 3.12 -3.58 -13.13
N VAL A 353 4.28 -4.21 -12.90
CA VAL A 353 4.75 -5.35 -13.73
C VAL A 353 4.32 -6.69 -13.14
N SER A 354 4.43 -6.87 -11.81
CA SER A 354 4.30 -8.19 -11.18
C SER A 354 2.93 -8.85 -11.31
N PRO A 355 1.77 -8.15 -11.25
CA PRO A 355 0.49 -8.82 -11.37
C PRO A 355 0.26 -9.42 -12.76
N ILE A 356 0.69 -8.72 -13.82
CA ILE A 356 0.60 -9.23 -15.20
C ILE A 356 1.58 -10.39 -15.39
N ALA A 357 2.83 -10.24 -14.96
CA ALA A 357 3.86 -11.25 -15.15
C ALA A 357 3.51 -12.57 -14.44
N LEU A 358 3.11 -12.49 -13.16
CA LEU A 358 2.72 -13.68 -12.40
C LEU A 358 1.36 -14.24 -12.86
N GLY A 359 0.45 -13.38 -13.33
CA GLY A 359 -0.80 -13.81 -13.94
C GLY A 359 -0.55 -14.61 -15.22
N ALA A 360 0.28 -14.11 -16.13
CA ALA A 360 0.65 -14.81 -17.36
C ALA A 360 1.37 -16.14 -17.07
N LEU A 361 2.25 -16.16 -16.07
CA LEU A 361 2.93 -17.39 -15.63
C LEU A 361 1.92 -18.40 -15.06
N SER A 362 0.93 -17.93 -14.28
CA SER A 362 -0.16 -18.76 -13.76
C SER A 362 -1.04 -19.32 -14.87
N ASP A 363 -1.34 -18.54 -15.91
CA ASP A 363 -2.12 -19.00 -17.06
C ASP A 363 -1.37 -20.08 -17.85
N ALA A 364 -0.03 -19.95 -18.00
CA ALA A 364 0.79 -20.87 -18.79
C ALA A 364 1.16 -22.16 -18.04
N MET A 365 1.45 -22.09 -16.74
CA MET A 365 2.09 -23.16 -15.98
C MET A 365 1.38 -23.49 -14.65
N GLY A 366 0.30 -22.80 -14.33
CA GLY A 366 -0.43 -22.92 -13.06
C GLY A 366 0.19 -22.07 -11.94
N TYR A 367 -0.43 -22.13 -10.75
CA TYR A 367 -0.09 -21.25 -9.63
C TYR A 367 1.27 -21.54 -8.99
N ARG A 368 1.70 -22.81 -8.95
CA ARG A 368 2.95 -23.19 -8.26
C ARG A 368 4.21 -22.53 -8.83
N PRO A 369 4.44 -22.51 -10.16
CA PRO A 369 5.57 -21.78 -10.72
C PRO A 369 5.52 -20.29 -10.43
N ALA A 370 4.35 -19.66 -10.39
CA ALA A 370 4.20 -18.25 -10.02
C ALA A 370 4.63 -17.99 -8.57
N PHE A 371 4.32 -18.88 -7.63
CA PHE A 371 4.81 -18.80 -6.25
C PHE A 371 6.32 -19.07 -6.18
N ALA A 372 6.84 -20.06 -6.91
CA ALA A 372 8.26 -20.39 -6.90
C ALA A 372 9.15 -19.22 -7.39
N VAL A 373 8.70 -18.48 -8.41
CA VAL A 373 9.41 -17.27 -8.90
C VAL A 373 9.33 -16.13 -7.87
N SER A 374 8.34 -16.15 -6.98
CA SER A 374 8.17 -15.13 -5.95
C SER A 374 8.96 -15.44 -4.65
N ALA A 375 9.46 -16.68 -4.48
CA ALA A 375 10.22 -17.14 -3.32
C ALA A 375 11.68 -16.73 -3.38
#